data_9dd6b4fb303e1b8cb339e0f7d59158a3
#
_entry.id   9dd6b4fb303e1b8cb339e0f7d59158a3
#
_cell.length_a   1.000
_cell.length_b   1.000
_cell.length_c   1.000
_cell.angle_alpha   90.00
_cell.angle_beta   90.00
_cell.angle_gamma   90.00
#
_symmetry.space_group_name_H-M   'P 1'
#
loop_
_entity.id
_entity.type
_entity.pdbx_description
1 polymer ?
#
loop_
_entity_poly.entity_id
_entity_poly.type
_entity_poly.pdbx_seq_one_letter_code
_entity_poly.pdbx_strand_id
1 'polypeptide(L)'
;MSEALIDKLLQSFEELDQCISVTKQVLSEKDGVPKEVLDRVGQYPSIVNKQRDLASNLRSYISSQNWEEVARHVKLINGLSAMIRDDAQAILSGSISVESSSRKPSDFIC
;
A
#
# COMPACT_ATOMS: atom_id res chain seq x y z
N MET A 1 2.77 -20.21 14.53
CA MET A 1 3.64 -19.74 13.44
C MET A 1 2.88 -19.08 12.32
N SER A 2 1.85 -19.76 11.82
CA SER A 2 1.05 -19.21 10.73
C SER A 2 0.28 -17.95 11.14
N GLU A 3 -0.15 -17.86 12.40
CA GLU A 3 -0.86 -16.69 12.88
C GLU A 3 0.03 -15.46 12.88
N ALA A 4 1.32 -15.63 13.18
CA ALA A 4 2.25 -14.49 13.18
C ALA A 4 2.40 -13.90 11.78
N LEU A 5 2.41 -14.73 10.75
CA LEU A 5 2.48 -14.27 9.37
C LEU A 5 1.23 -13.48 8.99
N ILE A 6 0.06 -14.02 9.31
CA ILE A 6 -1.21 -13.37 9.02
C ILE A 6 -1.30 -12.03 9.78
N ASP A 7 -0.93 -12.02 11.05
CA ASP A 7 -0.95 -10.80 11.86
C ASP A 7 -0.05 -9.72 11.28
N LYS A 8 1.13 -10.10 10.81
CA LYS A 8 2.05 -9.16 10.18
C LYS A 8 1.46 -8.57 8.91
N LEU A 9 0.81 -9.39 8.11
CA LEU A 9 0.18 -8.91 6.88
C LEU A 9 -0.95 -7.94 7.19
N LEU A 10 -1.80 -8.28 8.17
CA LEU A 10 -2.90 -7.41 8.55
C LEU A 10 -2.41 -6.08 9.10
N GLN A 11 -1.33 -6.11 9.89
CA GLN A 11 -0.73 -4.89 10.39
C GLN A 11 -0.19 -4.04 9.25
N SER A 12 0.45 -4.67 8.28
CA SER A 12 0.97 -3.95 7.13
C SER A 12 -0.15 -3.31 6.32
N PHE A 13 -1.33 -3.94 6.25
CA PHE A 13 -2.49 -3.35 5.58
C PHE A 13 -2.99 -2.11 6.32
N GLU A 14 -2.98 -2.15 7.65
CA GLU A 14 -3.37 -0.97 8.43
C GLU A 14 -2.41 0.18 8.20
N GLU A 15 -1.13 -0.09 8.16
CA GLU A 15 -0.12 0.92 7.86
C GLU A 15 -0.31 1.49 6.45
N LEU A 16 -0.67 0.63 5.52
CA LEU A 16 -0.92 1.05 4.15
C LEU A 16 -2.18 1.92 4.07
N ASP A 17 -3.22 1.56 4.81
CA ASP A 17 -4.43 2.38 4.89
C ASP A 17 -4.12 3.77 5.45
N GLN A 18 -3.25 3.86 6.44
CA GLN A 18 -2.81 5.14 6.99
C GLN A 18 -2.04 5.95 5.96
N CYS A 19 -1.17 5.29 5.22
CA CYS A 19 -0.43 5.93 4.13
C CYS A 19 -1.39 6.51 3.10
N ILE A 20 -2.41 5.76 2.74
CA ILE A 20 -3.43 6.21 1.79
C ILE A 20 -4.17 7.41 2.33
N SER A 21 -4.58 7.38 3.60
CA SER A 21 -5.27 8.49 4.23
C SER A 21 -4.45 9.76 4.23
N VAL A 22 -3.17 9.64 4.58
CA VAL A 22 -2.27 10.79 4.59
C VAL A 22 -2.10 11.35 3.17
N THR A 23 -1.94 10.47 2.20
CA THR A 23 -1.80 10.89 0.81
C THR A 23 -3.03 11.67 0.35
N LYS A 24 -4.22 11.15 0.64
CA LYS A 24 -5.46 11.82 0.28
C LYS A 24 -5.57 13.18 0.95
N GLN A 25 -5.22 13.24 2.22
CA GLN A 25 -5.31 14.48 2.97
C GLN A 25 -4.37 15.54 2.40
N VAL A 26 -3.12 15.16 2.13
CA VAL A 26 -2.14 16.08 1.56
C VAL A 26 -2.64 16.61 0.21
N LEU A 27 -3.17 15.74 -0.63
CA LEU A 27 -3.65 16.15 -1.93
C LEU A 27 -4.89 17.04 -1.84
N SER A 28 -5.74 16.80 -0.84
CA SER A 28 -6.96 17.61 -0.68
C SER A 28 -6.64 19.04 -0.24
N GLU A 29 -5.48 19.25 0.34
CA GLU A 29 -5.06 20.58 0.78
C GLU A 29 -4.29 21.33 -0.29
N LYS A 30 -4.08 20.74 -1.45
CA LYS A 30 -3.34 21.38 -2.54
C LYS A 30 -4.28 21.72 -3.67
N ASP A 31 -4.00 22.88 -4.27
CA ASP A 31 -4.74 23.29 -5.45
C ASP A 31 -4.05 22.80 -6.71
N GLY A 32 -4.83 22.59 -7.75
CA GLY A 32 -4.28 22.24 -9.04
C GLY A 32 -3.79 20.81 -9.19
N VAL A 33 -4.22 19.92 -8.30
CA VAL A 33 -3.86 18.51 -8.43
C VAL A 33 -4.62 17.91 -9.62
N PRO A 34 -3.91 17.27 -10.57
CA PRO A 34 -4.59 16.68 -11.73
C PRO A 34 -5.59 15.61 -11.31
N LYS A 35 -6.68 15.55 -12.06
CA LYS A 35 -7.71 14.56 -11.77
C LYS A 35 -7.18 13.13 -11.85
N GLU A 36 -6.26 12.87 -12.78
CA GLU A 36 -5.67 11.54 -12.93
C GLU A 36 -4.96 11.08 -11.65
N VAL A 37 -4.31 12.02 -10.96
CA VAL A 37 -3.65 11.71 -9.69
C VAL A 37 -4.68 11.36 -8.62
N LEU A 38 -5.75 12.14 -8.53
CA LEU A 38 -6.81 11.87 -7.58
C LEU A 38 -7.48 10.53 -7.85
N ASP A 39 -7.70 10.21 -9.11
CA ASP A 39 -8.30 8.94 -9.52
C ASP A 39 -7.39 7.76 -9.13
N ARG A 40 -6.09 7.91 -9.32
CA ARG A 40 -5.14 6.85 -8.96
C ARG A 40 -5.16 6.58 -7.47
N VAL A 41 -5.10 7.63 -6.67
CA VAL A 41 -5.14 7.47 -5.20
C VAL A 41 -6.47 6.90 -4.78
N GLY A 42 -7.54 7.26 -5.46
CA GLY A 42 -8.88 6.73 -5.20
C GLY A 42 -9.00 5.24 -5.43
N GLN A 43 -8.09 4.66 -6.22
CA GLN A 43 -8.11 3.22 -6.49
C GLN A 43 -7.35 2.39 -5.44
N TYR A 44 -6.52 3.05 -4.63
CA TYR A 44 -5.71 2.33 -3.65
C TYR A 44 -6.54 1.47 -2.69
N PRO A 45 -7.67 1.95 -2.13
CA PRO A 45 -8.45 1.11 -1.22
C PRO A 45 -8.94 -0.18 -1.87
N SER A 46 -9.25 -0.14 -3.14
CA SER A 46 -9.67 -1.32 -3.89
C SER A 46 -8.55 -2.34 -3.98
N ILE A 47 -7.31 -1.87 -4.16
CA ILE A 47 -6.14 -2.73 -4.19
C ILE A 47 -5.89 -3.36 -2.82
N VAL A 48 -6.03 -2.57 -1.76
CA VAL A 48 -5.86 -3.10 -0.40
C VAL A 48 -6.92 -4.15 -0.09
N ASN A 49 -8.15 -3.95 -0.55
CA ASN A 49 -9.20 -4.95 -0.37
C ASN A 49 -8.82 -6.25 -1.07
N LYS A 50 -8.24 -6.16 -2.25
CA LYS A 50 -7.77 -7.35 -2.95
C LYS A 50 -6.66 -8.06 -2.17
N GLN A 51 -5.77 -7.29 -1.55
CA GLN A 51 -4.74 -7.86 -0.69
C GLN A 51 -5.34 -8.59 0.51
N ARG A 52 -6.40 -8.03 1.10
CA ARG A 52 -7.08 -8.69 2.22
C ARG A 52 -7.71 -9.99 1.80
N ASP A 53 -8.26 -10.05 0.59
CA ASP A 53 -8.80 -11.30 0.05
C ASP A 53 -7.69 -12.34 -0.13
N LEU A 54 -6.56 -11.93 -0.66
CA LEU A 54 -5.43 -12.83 -0.81
C LEU A 54 -4.93 -13.35 0.54
N ALA A 55 -4.92 -12.47 1.54
CA ALA A 55 -4.51 -12.86 2.90
C ALA A 55 -5.50 -13.83 3.51
N SER A 56 -6.79 -13.67 3.23
CA SER A 56 -7.80 -14.62 3.70
C SER A 56 -7.55 -16.01 3.16
N ASN A 57 -7.17 -16.09 1.90
CA ASN A 57 -6.88 -17.38 1.26
C ASN A 57 -5.65 -18.05 1.86
N LEU A 58 -4.74 -17.27 2.42
CA LEU A 58 -3.53 -17.82 3.03
C LEU A 58 -3.83 -18.79 4.15
N ARG A 59 -4.85 -18.52 4.96
CA ARG A 59 -5.19 -19.41 6.08
C ARG A 59 -5.45 -20.82 5.58
N SER A 60 -6.16 -20.95 4.48
CA SER A 60 -6.47 -22.23 3.88
C SER A 60 -5.21 -22.95 3.40
N TYR A 61 -4.33 -22.23 2.74
CA TYR A 61 -3.09 -22.81 2.21
C TYR A 61 -2.15 -23.20 3.33
N ILE A 62 -2.08 -22.42 4.40
CA ILE A 62 -1.26 -22.74 5.55
C ILE A 62 -1.81 -24.01 6.22
N SER A 63 -3.12 -24.09 6.40
CA SER A 63 -3.76 -25.26 7.01
C SER A 63 -3.51 -26.53 6.22
N SER A 64 -3.47 -26.43 4.90
CA SER A 64 -3.21 -27.59 4.05
C SER A 64 -1.72 -27.79 3.79
N GLN A 65 -0.87 -26.96 4.39
CA GLN A 65 0.58 -27.04 4.23
C GLN A 65 1.03 -26.86 2.78
N ASN A 66 0.27 -26.11 2.04
CA ASN A 66 0.61 -25.80 0.64
C ASN A 66 1.53 -24.58 0.62
N TRP A 67 2.78 -24.82 0.98
CA TRP A 67 3.75 -23.74 1.16
C TRP A 67 4.10 -23.01 -0.13
N GLU A 68 3.96 -23.68 -1.24
CA GLU A 68 4.19 -23.07 -2.54
C GLU A 68 3.19 -21.95 -2.80
N GLU A 69 1.89 -22.23 -2.51
CA GLU A 69 0.86 -21.21 -2.66
C GLU A 69 0.98 -20.11 -1.60
N VAL A 70 1.42 -20.47 -0.39
CA VAL A 70 1.67 -19.47 0.64
C VAL A 70 2.73 -18.47 0.16
N ALA A 71 3.85 -18.97 -0.34
CA ALA A 71 4.93 -18.10 -0.82
C ALA A 71 4.47 -17.22 -1.96
N ARG A 72 3.70 -17.79 -2.88
CA ARG A 72 3.20 -17.06 -4.03
C ARG A 72 2.28 -15.92 -3.61
N HIS A 73 1.36 -16.20 -2.69
CA HIS A 73 0.42 -15.18 -2.20
C HIS A 73 1.13 -14.07 -1.45
N VAL A 74 2.09 -14.42 -0.59
CA VAL A 74 2.87 -13.42 0.15
C VAL A 74 3.62 -12.51 -0.83
N LYS A 75 4.20 -13.09 -1.87
CA LYS A 75 4.91 -12.32 -2.87
C LYS A 75 3.98 -11.35 -3.59
N LEU A 76 2.78 -11.80 -3.95
CA LEU A 76 1.79 -10.94 -4.61
C LEU A 76 1.36 -9.81 -3.70
N ILE A 77 1.07 -10.12 -2.44
CA ILE A 77 0.64 -9.11 -1.47
C ILE A 77 1.72 -8.06 -1.28
N ASN A 78 2.96 -8.50 -1.08
CA ASN A 78 4.07 -7.57 -0.88
C ASN A 78 4.33 -6.72 -2.12
N GLY A 79 4.16 -7.29 -3.31
CA GLY A 79 4.31 -6.56 -4.55
C GLY A 79 3.28 -5.45 -4.69
N LEU A 80 2.03 -5.73 -4.32
CA LEU A 80 0.97 -4.72 -4.37
C LEU A 80 1.22 -3.62 -3.34
N SER A 81 1.68 -3.98 -2.14
CA SER A 81 2.02 -2.99 -1.12
C SER A 81 3.14 -2.06 -1.59
N ALA A 82 4.19 -2.63 -2.17
CA ALA A 82 5.31 -1.83 -2.68
C ALA A 82 4.84 -0.91 -3.80
N MET A 83 3.98 -1.39 -4.66
CA MET A 83 3.45 -0.59 -5.75
C MET A 83 2.71 0.64 -5.23
N ILE A 84 1.83 0.45 -4.24
CA ILE A 84 1.08 1.58 -3.66
C ILE A 84 2.03 2.56 -2.98
N ARG A 85 2.99 2.07 -2.19
CA ARG A 85 3.91 2.94 -1.49
C ARG A 85 4.78 3.74 -2.44
N ASP A 86 5.31 3.09 -3.46
CA ASP A 86 6.16 3.76 -4.44
C ASP A 86 5.37 4.80 -5.22
N ASP A 87 4.15 4.45 -5.61
CA ASP A 87 3.28 5.35 -6.34
C ASP A 87 2.91 6.57 -5.49
N ALA A 88 2.54 6.33 -4.24
CA ALA A 88 2.16 7.42 -3.33
C ALA A 88 3.36 8.35 -3.06
N GLN A 89 4.54 7.78 -2.86
CA GLN A 89 5.73 8.59 -2.64
C GLN A 89 6.08 9.42 -3.86
N ALA A 90 5.94 8.86 -5.04
CA ALA A 90 6.18 9.59 -6.28
C ALA A 90 5.21 10.76 -6.43
N ILE A 91 3.93 10.50 -6.13
CA ILE A 91 2.90 11.53 -6.21
C ILE A 91 3.18 12.65 -5.20
N LEU A 92 3.47 12.29 -3.96
CA LEU A 92 3.73 13.28 -2.91
C LEU A 92 4.98 14.10 -3.21
N SER A 93 6.03 13.46 -3.71
CA SER A 93 7.25 14.17 -4.09
C SER A 93 7.01 15.15 -5.22
N GLY A 94 6.24 14.74 -6.22
CA GLY A 94 5.91 15.61 -7.34
C GLY A 94 4.99 16.74 -6.93
N SER A 95 4.06 16.47 -5.99
CA SER A 95 3.09 17.48 -5.55
C SER A 95 3.69 18.53 -4.66
N ILE A 96 4.79 18.20 -3.97
CA ILE A 96 5.40 19.13 -3.01
C ILE A 96 6.22 20.19 -3.72
N SER A 97 6.55 19.96 -4.98
CA SER A 97 7.22 20.93 -5.81
C SER A 97 8.73 20.70 -5.89
N VAL A 98 9.34 21.46 -6.73
CA VAL A 98 10.76 21.30 -7.04
C VAL A 98 11.66 21.61 -5.86
N GLU A 99 11.27 22.55 -5.03
CA GLU A 99 12.10 22.95 -3.89
C GLU A 99 12.32 21.80 -2.92
N SER A 100 11.45 20.83 -2.92
CA SER A 100 11.57 19.72 -1.99
C SER A 100 12.40 18.58 -2.55
N SER A 101 13.09 18.79 -3.65
CA SER A 101 13.87 17.74 -4.27
C SER A 101 14.96 17.18 -3.34
N SER A 102 15.42 17.97 -2.40
CA SER A 102 16.41 17.53 -1.42
C SER A 102 15.78 16.72 -0.29
N ARG A 103 14.47 16.72 -0.20
CA ARG A 103 13.76 16.03 0.87
C ARG A 103 13.65 14.56 0.53
N LYS A 104 13.95 13.72 1.51
CA LYS A 104 13.89 12.28 1.29
C LYS A 104 12.44 11.81 1.34
N PRO A 105 12.06 10.86 0.47
CA PRO A 105 10.72 10.30 0.52
C PRO A 105 10.39 9.66 1.87
N SER A 106 11.40 9.22 2.60
CA SER A 106 11.20 8.62 3.91
C SER A 106 10.63 9.59 4.94
N ASP A 107 10.61 10.87 4.63
CA ASP A 107 9.96 11.86 5.49
C ASP A 107 8.45 11.68 5.51
N PHE A 108 7.91 10.95 4.57
CA PHE A 108 6.49 10.63 4.53
C PHE A 108 6.25 9.28 5.18
N ILE A 109 5.02 9.06 5.61
CA ILE A 109 4.64 7.85 6.31
C ILE A 109 4.81 6.61 5.44
N CYS A 110 4.56 6.75 4.17
CA CYS A 110 4.80 5.67 3.24
C CYS A 110 6.30 5.55 3.01
#